data_c8c6728dd20f3a3d20b20af8d7d18fb9
#
_entry.id   c8c6728dd20f3a3d20b20af8d7d18fb9
#
_cell.length_a   1.000
_cell.length_b   1.000
_cell.length_c   1.000
_cell.angle_alpha   90.00
_cell.angle_beta   90.00
_cell.angle_gamma   90.00
#
_symmetry.space_group_name_H-M   'P 1'
#
loop_
_entity.id
_entity.type
_entity.pdbx_description
1 polymer ?
#
loop_
_entity_poly.entity_id
_entity_poly.type
_entity_poly.pdbx_seq_one_letter_code
_entity_poly.pdbx_strand_id
1 'polypeptide(L)'
;MPEINSKKIKVFSSFLNSLAKDLTRLYYKKLNKPFKVNNKLKGKGYDPVTSADKAFEKFIRAKIQKKFPDHQIIGEEFGHKKVKSDFAWIIDPIDGTRSFVIGNPTWSNLISLNYKGDPIVGLANFPKLKKYHYNVSNKVAYVVDNGKKSKLSVNKKATCLLYTSPSPRDGLLSRMPSSA
;
A
#
# COMPACT_ATOMS: atom_id res chain seq x y z
N MET A 1 8.68 -8.80 -19.42
CA MET A 1 9.02 -8.71 -17.99
C MET A 1 10.37 -9.35 -17.78
N PRO A 2 11.32 -8.72 -17.10
CA PRO A 2 12.62 -9.32 -16.83
C PRO A 2 12.43 -10.62 -16.02
N GLU A 3 13.09 -11.69 -16.48
CA GLU A 3 13.01 -13.00 -15.82
C GLU A 3 13.68 -12.95 -14.43
N ILE A 4 12.87 -12.99 -13.40
CA ILE A 4 13.35 -13.15 -12.03
C ILE A 4 13.09 -14.59 -11.60
N ASN A 5 14.12 -15.21 -11.03
CA ASN A 5 14.02 -16.57 -10.51
C ASN A 5 12.87 -16.69 -9.48
N SER A 6 12.02 -17.70 -9.67
CA SER A 6 10.85 -17.99 -8.82
C SER A 6 11.20 -18.14 -7.32
N LYS A 7 12.43 -18.59 -7.00
CA LYS A 7 12.91 -18.65 -5.61
C LYS A 7 13.03 -17.25 -5.00
N LYS A 8 13.53 -16.25 -5.74
CA LYS A 8 13.62 -14.86 -5.27
C LYS A 8 12.23 -14.26 -5.04
N ILE A 9 11.28 -14.49 -5.95
CA ILE A 9 9.89 -14.04 -5.79
C ILE A 9 9.26 -14.60 -4.51
N LYS A 10 9.47 -15.88 -4.20
CA LYS A 10 8.99 -16.50 -2.94
C LYS A 10 9.58 -15.81 -1.70
N VAL A 11 10.86 -15.45 -1.72
CA VAL A 11 11.51 -14.72 -0.60
C VAL A 11 10.86 -13.35 -0.39
N PHE A 12 10.63 -12.59 -1.48
CA PHE A 12 10.00 -11.27 -1.42
C PHE A 12 8.54 -11.35 -0.95
N SER A 13 7.77 -12.28 -1.50
CA SER A 13 6.36 -12.49 -1.09
C SER A 13 6.24 -12.94 0.37
N SER A 14 7.13 -13.82 0.84
CA SER A 14 7.21 -14.21 2.26
C SER A 14 7.53 -13.03 3.16
N PHE A 15 8.44 -12.15 2.74
CA PHE A 15 8.74 -10.93 3.47
C PHE A 15 7.52 -10.02 3.56
N LEU A 16 6.82 -9.77 2.45
CA LEU A 16 5.61 -8.94 2.44
C LEU A 16 4.50 -9.52 3.33
N ASN A 17 4.30 -10.84 3.30
CA ASN A 17 3.34 -11.52 4.18
C ASN A 17 3.68 -11.34 5.68
N SER A 18 4.96 -11.41 6.04
CA SER A 18 5.42 -11.13 7.41
C SER A 18 5.25 -9.66 7.77
N LEU A 19 5.63 -8.76 6.86
CA LEU A 19 5.54 -7.32 7.05
C LEU A 19 4.11 -6.85 7.28
N ALA A 20 3.12 -7.40 6.54
CA ALA A 20 1.70 -7.08 6.73
C ALA A 20 1.23 -7.34 8.17
N LYS A 21 1.62 -8.49 8.74
CA LYS A 21 1.30 -8.85 10.13
C LYS A 21 1.97 -7.89 11.13
N ASP A 22 3.24 -7.52 10.86
CA ASP A 22 3.98 -6.60 11.71
C ASP A 22 3.38 -5.19 11.67
N LEU A 23 2.93 -4.70 10.48
CA LEU A 23 2.27 -3.42 10.31
C LEU A 23 0.93 -3.36 11.04
N THR A 24 0.12 -4.40 10.92
CA THR A 24 -1.14 -4.52 11.65
C THR A 24 -0.89 -4.52 13.17
N ARG A 25 0.13 -5.24 13.63
CA ARG A 25 0.53 -5.23 15.05
C ARG A 25 1.01 -3.85 15.51
N LEU A 26 1.80 -3.15 14.67
CA LEU A 26 2.27 -1.80 14.97
C LEU A 26 1.09 -0.84 15.11
N TYR A 27 0.12 -0.90 14.19
CA TYR A 27 -1.09 -0.08 14.26
C TYR A 27 -1.80 -0.25 15.59
N TYR A 28 -2.20 -1.47 15.95
CA TYR A 28 -2.94 -1.71 17.19
C TYR A 28 -2.16 -1.41 18.47
N LYS A 29 -0.84 -1.62 18.48
CA LYS A 29 -0.03 -1.37 19.67
C LYS A 29 0.33 0.09 19.87
N LYS A 30 0.58 0.86 18.81
CA LYS A 30 1.19 2.18 18.90
C LYS A 30 0.45 3.29 18.15
N LEU A 31 -0.20 3.00 17.04
CA LEU A 31 -0.71 4.02 16.13
C LEU A 31 -2.24 4.16 16.16
N ASN A 32 -2.96 3.25 16.79
CA ASN A 32 -4.39 3.37 17.08
C ASN A 32 -4.62 4.27 18.33
N LYS A 33 -4.12 5.51 18.28
CA LYS A 33 -4.13 6.51 19.35
C LYS A 33 -4.24 7.90 18.71
N PRO A 34 -4.57 8.95 19.50
CA PRO A 34 -4.52 10.31 18.98
C PRO A 34 -3.18 10.63 18.31
N PHE A 35 -3.23 11.27 17.16
CA PHE A 35 -2.07 11.62 16.32
C PHE A 35 -2.15 13.09 15.88
N LYS A 36 -0.98 13.65 15.55
CA LYS A 36 -0.90 15.01 15.00
C LYS A 36 -1.15 14.95 13.50
N VAL A 37 -1.96 15.89 13.00
CA VAL A 37 -2.24 16.09 11.58
C VAL A 37 -1.59 17.38 11.14
N ASN A 38 -0.83 17.35 10.05
CA ASN A 38 -0.29 18.51 9.38
C ASN A 38 -0.82 18.53 7.94
N ASN A 39 -0.93 19.72 7.35
CA ASN A 39 -1.25 19.85 5.93
C ASN A 39 0.04 20.02 5.12
N LYS A 40 0.25 19.20 4.08
CA LYS A 40 1.42 19.32 3.18
C LYS A 40 1.31 20.54 2.27
N LEU A 41 0.09 20.99 1.95
CA LEU A 41 -0.15 22.13 1.08
C LEU A 41 -0.05 23.45 1.84
N LYS A 42 0.69 24.41 1.26
CA LYS A 42 0.70 25.80 1.69
C LYS A 42 -0.33 26.58 0.84
N GLY A 43 -1.46 26.99 1.43
CA GLY A 43 -2.52 27.74 0.73
C GLY A 43 -3.84 26.98 0.61
N LYS A 44 -4.55 27.19 -0.53
CA LYS A 44 -5.85 26.51 -0.74
C LYS A 44 -5.63 25.03 -1.04
N GLY A 45 -6.30 24.15 -0.29
CA GLY A 45 -6.26 22.71 -0.45
C GLY A 45 -5.94 21.99 0.86
N TYR A 46 -6.25 20.68 0.89
CA TYR A 46 -6.05 19.83 2.06
C TYR A 46 -5.39 18.52 1.64
N ASP A 47 -4.12 18.37 2.00
CA ASP A 47 -3.32 17.16 1.79
C ASP A 47 -2.71 16.76 3.15
N PRO A 48 -3.44 16.01 3.98
CA PRO A 48 -3.03 15.69 5.33
C PRO A 48 -1.88 14.70 5.36
N VAL A 49 -0.93 14.94 6.27
CA VAL A 49 0.06 13.96 6.71
C VAL A 49 -0.03 13.84 8.22
N THR A 50 0.10 12.64 8.72
CA THR A 50 0.05 12.38 10.15
C THR A 50 1.39 11.91 10.68
N SER A 51 1.57 11.98 12.00
CA SER A 51 2.73 11.33 12.63
C SER A 51 2.74 9.80 12.42
N ALA A 52 1.57 9.22 12.10
CA ALA A 52 1.46 7.80 11.79
C ALA A 52 2.06 7.44 10.44
N ASP A 53 1.89 8.30 9.40
CA ASP A 53 2.53 8.11 8.08
C ASP A 53 4.04 7.95 8.24
N LYS A 54 4.66 8.89 8.92
CA LYS A 54 6.11 8.86 9.21
C LYS A 54 6.53 7.65 10.03
N ALA A 55 5.71 7.25 11.01
CA ALA A 55 6.01 6.10 11.85
C ALA A 55 5.92 4.78 11.06
N PHE A 56 4.91 4.63 10.20
CA PHE A 56 4.78 3.47 9.32
C PHE A 56 5.95 3.40 8.34
N GLU A 57 6.26 4.50 7.65
CA GLU A 57 7.35 4.49 6.66
C GLU A 57 8.71 4.19 7.32
N LYS A 58 9.01 4.80 8.47
CA LYS A 58 10.23 4.51 9.24
C LYS A 58 10.34 3.03 9.60
N PHE A 59 9.23 2.42 10.02
CA PHE A 59 9.18 1.01 10.37
C PHE A 59 9.40 0.11 9.15
N ILE A 60 8.72 0.40 8.03
CA ILE A 60 8.85 -0.35 6.78
C ILE A 60 10.30 -0.28 6.28
N ARG A 61 10.89 0.92 6.23
CA ARG A 61 12.28 1.14 5.82
C ARG A 61 13.25 0.32 6.67
N ALA A 62 13.10 0.33 7.98
CA ALA A 62 13.97 -0.44 8.87
C ALA A 62 13.88 -1.96 8.60
N LYS A 63 12.67 -2.48 8.33
CA LYS A 63 12.47 -3.90 7.98
C LYS A 63 13.12 -4.26 6.64
N ILE A 64 12.95 -3.40 5.63
CA ILE A 64 13.56 -3.59 4.30
C ILE A 64 15.07 -3.53 4.41
N GLN A 65 15.64 -2.49 5.04
CA GLN A 65 17.07 -2.30 5.17
C GLN A 65 17.75 -3.46 5.90
N LYS A 66 17.10 -4.01 6.93
CA LYS A 66 17.62 -5.18 7.66
C LYS A 66 17.72 -6.41 6.78
N LYS A 67 16.77 -6.63 5.87
CA LYS A 67 16.69 -7.87 5.08
C LYS A 67 17.26 -7.72 3.66
N PHE A 68 17.21 -6.52 3.10
CA PHE A 68 17.64 -6.20 1.74
C PHE A 68 18.42 -4.88 1.76
N PRO A 69 19.63 -4.84 2.37
CA PRO A 69 20.41 -3.62 2.55
C PRO A 69 20.78 -2.93 1.24
N ASP A 70 20.95 -3.72 0.17
CA ASP A 70 21.37 -3.27 -1.15
C ASP A 70 20.21 -2.86 -2.08
N HIS A 71 18.96 -2.88 -1.59
CA HIS A 71 17.83 -2.41 -2.38
C HIS A 71 17.59 -0.91 -2.20
N GLN A 72 17.16 -0.26 -3.27
CA GLN A 72 16.65 1.11 -3.23
C GLN A 72 15.34 1.16 -2.44
N ILE A 73 15.05 2.32 -1.84
CA ILE A 73 13.77 2.56 -1.15
C ILE A 73 13.29 3.95 -1.54
N ILE A 74 12.09 4.02 -2.12
CA ILE A 74 11.39 5.23 -2.49
C ILE A 74 10.14 5.29 -1.61
N GLY A 75 10.01 6.33 -0.80
CA GLY A 75 8.87 6.51 0.08
C GLY A 75 8.36 7.94 0.03
N GLU A 76 7.11 8.09 0.41
CA GLU A 76 6.40 9.36 0.34
C GLU A 76 6.92 10.38 1.36
N GLU A 77 7.26 9.93 2.58
CA GLU A 77 7.60 10.82 3.69
C GLU A 77 9.10 11.08 3.85
N PHE A 78 9.96 10.10 3.51
CA PHE A 78 11.41 10.21 3.66
C PHE A 78 12.16 10.13 2.33
N GLY A 79 11.43 10.24 1.20
CA GLY A 79 12.03 10.32 -0.13
C GLY A 79 12.82 9.06 -0.53
N HIS A 80 13.87 9.26 -1.33
CA HIS A 80 14.59 8.19 -2.01
C HIS A 80 15.94 7.86 -1.35
N LYS A 81 16.08 6.63 -0.84
CA LYS A 81 17.40 6.04 -0.52
C LYS A 81 17.98 5.43 -1.80
N LYS A 82 18.88 6.15 -2.44
CA LYS A 82 19.59 5.72 -3.66
C LYS A 82 20.73 4.78 -3.31
N VAL A 83 20.75 3.60 -3.94
CA VAL A 83 21.88 2.66 -3.96
C VAL A 83 21.99 2.10 -5.38
N LYS A 84 23.15 1.57 -5.78
CA LYS A 84 23.30 0.90 -7.09
C LYS A 84 22.60 -0.46 -7.04
N SER A 85 21.34 -0.51 -7.45
CA SER A 85 20.51 -1.72 -7.44
C SER A 85 19.42 -1.65 -8.51
N ASP A 86 19.13 -2.77 -9.14
CA ASP A 86 17.98 -2.93 -10.02
C ASP A 86 16.66 -3.09 -9.25
N PHE A 87 16.73 -3.34 -7.92
CA PHE A 87 15.57 -3.51 -7.06
C PHE A 87 15.26 -2.20 -6.33
N ALA A 88 14.00 -1.79 -6.39
CA ALA A 88 13.48 -0.60 -5.70
C ALA A 88 12.17 -0.92 -4.99
N TRP A 89 12.12 -0.69 -3.68
CA TRP A 89 10.89 -0.70 -2.88
C TRP A 89 10.20 0.64 -3.00
N ILE A 90 8.93 0.63 -3.34
CA ILE A 90 8.08 1.83 -3.38
C ILE A 90 7.08 1.71 -2.25
N ILE A 91 6.96 2.76 -1.42
CA ILE A 91 6.20 2.76 -0.17
C ILE A 91 5.26 3.95 -0.16
N ASP A 92 3.97 3.68 -0.02
CA ASP A 92 2.97 4.63 0.46
C ASP A 92 2.55 4.16 1.86
N PRO A 93 2.93 4.89 2.92
CA PRO A 93 2.70 4.45 4.29
C PRO A 93 1.23 4.45 4.69
N ILE A 94 0.44 5.41 4.21
CA ILE A 94 -1.01 5.47 4.43
C ILE A 94 -1.70 5.99 3.17
N ASP A 95 -2.00 5.11 2.23
CA ASP A 95 -2.92 5.44 1.15
C ASP A 95 -4.31 5.71 1.73
N GLY A 96 -4.88 6.85 1.37
CA GLY A 96 -6.13 7.32 1.94
C GLY A 96 -5.97 7.99 3.30
N THR A 97 -4.97 8.86 3.50
CA THR A 97 -4.72 9.59 4.74
C THR A 97 -5.95 10.36 5.25
N ARG A 98 -6.79 10.89 4.35
CA ARG A 98 -8.07 11.51 4.74
C ARG A 98 -9.00 10.52 5.43
N SER A 99 -9.12 9.30 4.91
CA SER A 99 -9.90 8.22 5.54
C SER A 99 -9.31 7.84 6.89
N PHE A 100 -7.98 7.77 6.99
CA PHE A 100 -7.29 7.51 8.25
C PHE A 100 -7.63 8.57 9.31
N VAL A 101 -7.55 9.86 8.96
CA VAL A 101 -7.81 11.00 9.86
C VAL A 101 -9.22 10.97 10.43
N ILE A 102 -10.24 10.68 9.61
CA ILE A 102 -11.64 10.61 10.06
C ILE A 102 -12.03 9.25 10.66
N GLY A 103 -11.06 8.33 10.80
CA GLY A 103 -11.31 7.02 11.40
C GLY A 103 -12.04 6.02 10.48
N ASN A 104 -12.18 6.30 9.17
CA ASN A 104 -12.71 5.33 8.20
C ASN A 104 -11.73 4.16 8.04
N PRO A 105 -12.19 2.89 7.96
CA PRO A 105 -11.30 1.74 7.85
C PRO A 105 -10.68 1.50 6.46
N THR A 106 -11.02 2.29 5.45
CA THR A 106 -10.65 2.08 4.04
C THR A 106 -9.29 2.68 3.64
N TRP A 107 -8.39 2.89 4.59
CA TRP A 107 -7.00 3.27 4.32
C TRP A 107 -6.09 2.03 4.29
N SER A 108 -4.94 2.14 3.63
CA SER A 108 -4.01 1.01 3.48
C SER A 108 -2.54 1.41 3.53
N ASN A 109 -1.66 0.45 3.86
CA ASN A 109 -0.24 0.57 3.56
C ASN A 109 0.00 -0.09 2.20
N LEU A 110 0.53 0.64 1.22
CA LEU A 110 0.87 0.11 -0.09
C LEU A 110 2.39 -0.04 -0.22
N ILE A 111 2.83 -1.23 -0.59
CA ILE A 111 4.25 -1.52 -0.74
C ILE A 111 4.46 -2.35 -2.01
N SER A 112 5.33 -1.89 -2.88
CA SER A 112 5.72 -2.60 -4.10
C SER A 112 7.22 -2.83 -4.12
N LEU A 113 7.67 -3.96 -4.64
CA LEU A 113 9.03 -4.17 -5.08
C LEU A 113 9.08 -4.17 -6.60
N ASN A 114 9.86 -3.24 -7.14
CA ASN A 114 10.13 -3.17 -8.56
C ASN A 114 11.52 -3.75 -8.88
N TYR A 115 11.64 -4.36 -10.05
CA TYR A 115 12.90 -4.80 -10.63
C TYR A 115 13.05 -4.16 -12.00
N LYS A 116 14.12 -3.37 -12.19
CA LYS A 116 14.38 -2.61 -13.42
C LYS A 116 13.19 -1.74 -13.87
N GLY A 117 12.47 -1.17 -12.89
CA GLY A 117 11.30 -0.33 -13.13
C GLY A 117 9.96 -1.07 -13.10
N ASP A 118 9.91 -2.39 -13.35
CA ASP A 118 8.69 -3.17 -13.40
C ASP A 118 8.28 -3.72 -12.02
N PRO A 119 7.02 -3.60 -11.59
CA PRO A 119 6.53 -4.16 -10.34
C PRO A 119 6.48 -5.69 -10.40
N ILE A 120 7.07 -6.36 -9.41
CA ILE A 120 7.18 -7.82 -9.38
C ILE A 120 6.39 -8.46 -8.23
N VAL A 121 6.37 -7.83 -7.07
CA VAL A 121 5.53 -8.20 -5.93
C VAL A 121 4.98 -6.96 -5.25
N GLY A 122 3.76 -7.08 -4.70
CA GLY A 122 3.09 -5.98 -4.01
C GLY A 122 2.29 -6.47 -2.81
N LEU A 123 2.03 -5.52 -1.90
CA LEU A 123 1.22 -5.68 -0.70
C LEU A 123 0.27 -4.49 -0.60
N ALA A 124 -1.01 -4.78 -0.39
CA ALA A 124 -2.00 -3.82 0.11
C ALA A 124 -2.49 -4.33 1.47
N ASN A 125 -2.08 -3.63 2.54
CA ASN A 125 -2.41 -4.01 3.91
C ASN A 125 -3.42 -3.02 4.49
N PHE A 126 -4.54 -3.52 5.00
CA PHE A 126 -5.62 -2.78 5.65
C PHE A 126 -5.63 -3.11 7.15
N PRO A 127 -4.80 -2.46 7.96
CA PRO A 127 -4.62 -2.83 9.36
C PRO A 127 -5.92 -2.81 10.17
N LYS A 128 -6.76 -1.79 9.96
CA LYS A 128 -8.02 -1.63 10.70
C LYS A 128 -9.02 -2.74 10.39
N LEU A 129 -8.97 -3.31 9.18
CA LEU A 129 -9.79 -4.45 8.76
C LEU A 129 -9.15 -5.80 9.07
N LYS A 130 -7.90 -5.85 9.57
CA LYS A 130 -7.10 -7.08 9.75
C LYS A 130 -7.03 -7.91 8.46
N LYS A 131 -6.98 -7.22 7.32
CA LYS A 131 -7.00 -7.79 5.98
C LYS A 131 -5.81 -7.30 5.17
N TYR A 132 -5.22 -8.17 4.36
CA TYR A 132 -4.19 -7.76 3.41
C TYR A 132 -4.20 -8.63 2.16
N HIS A 133 -3.73 -8.04 1.07
CA HIS A 133 -3.61 -8.68 -0.23
C HIS A 133 -2.16 -8.65 -0.65
N TYR A 134 -1.65 -9.74 -1.21
CA TYR A 134 -0.29 -9.79 -1.76
C TYR A 134 -0.20 -10.80 -2.88
N ASN A 135 0.70 -10.56 -3.84
CA ASN A 135 0.96 -11.52 -4.90
C ASN A 135 2.21 -12.36 -4.61
N VAL A 136 2.24 -13.56 -5.21
CA VAL A 136 3.37 -14.49 -5.16
C VAL A 136 3.93 -14.77 -6.55
N SER A 137 3.28 -14.24 -7.57
CA SER A 137 3.70 -14.20 -8.97
C SER A 137 2.80 -13.21 -9.72
N ASN A 138 3.09 -12.97 -11.00
CA ASN A 138 2.25 -12.17 -11.89
C ASN A 138 0.86 -12.79 -12.16
N LYS A 139 0.65 -14.06 -11.81
CA LYS A 139 -0.61 -14.80 -12.06
C LYS A 139 -1.33 -15.22 -10.78
N VAL A 140 -0.70 -15.08 -9.62
CA VAL A 140 -1.24 -15.62 -8.36
C VAL A 140 -1.14 -14.58 -7.25
N ALA A 141 -2.29 -14.24 -6.70
CA ALA A 141 -2.41 -13.39 -5.53
C ALA A 141 -3.30 -14.03 -4.46
N TYR A 142 -3.11 -13.58 -3.23
CA TYR A 142 -3.84 -14.04 -2.05
C TYR A 142 -4.41 -12.87 -1.27
N VAL A 143 -5.55 -13.12 -0.65
CA VAL A 143 -6.06 -12.32 0.47
C VAL A 143 -5.88 -13.11 1.76
N VAL A 144 -5.49 -12.39 2.81
CA VAL A 144 -5.57 -12.89 4.18
C VAL A 144 -6.55 -12.00 4.93
N ASP A 145 -7.63 -12.57 5.40
CA ASP A 145 -8.71 -11.90 6.12
C ASP A 145 -8.86 -12.52 7.49
N ASN A 146 -8.63 -11.74 8.56
CA ASN A 146 -8.64 -12.24 9.94
C ASN A 146 -7.83 -13.53 10.13
N GLY A 147 -6.67 -13.63 9.46
CA GLY A 147 -5.77 -14.79 9.52
C GLY A 147 -6.10 -15.92 8.53
N LYS A 148 -7.28 -15.94 7.92
CA LYS A 148 -7.68 -16.95 6.92
C LYS A 148 -7.17 -16.54 5.53
N LYS A 149 -6.33 -17.38 4.94
CA LYS A 149 -5.74 -17.17 3.60
C LYS A 149 -6.63 -17.79 2.52
N SER A 150 -6.90 -17.02 1.47
CA SER A 150 -7.63 -17.47 0.28
C SER A 150 -6.96 -16.98 -0.99
N LYS A 151 -6.98 -17.78 -2.06
CA LYS A 151 -6.47 -17.38 -3.37
C LYS A 151 -7.46 -16.43 -4.02
N LEU A 152 -6.97 -15.34 -4.60
CA LEU A 152 -7.79 -14.41 -5.36
C LEU A 152 -8.05 -14.96 -6.77
N SER A 153 -9.25 -14.72 -7.25
CA SER A 153 -9.66 -14.98 -8.63
C SER A 153 -10.50 -13.81 -9.15
N VAL A 154 -10.37 -13.52 -10.42
CA VAL A 154 -11.21 -12.51 -11.08
C VAL A 154 -12.63 -13.03 -11.26
N ASN A 155 -13.60 -12.14 -11.17
CA ASN A 155 -14.99 -12.47 -11.52
C ASN A 155 -15.13 -12.52 -13.05
N LYS A 156 -15.15 -13.74 -13.63
CA LYS A 156 -15.27 -13.93 -15.08
C LYS A 156 -16.64 -13.54 -15.63
N LYS A 157 -17.65 -13.35 -14.77
CA LYS A 157 -19.02 -12.96 -15.13
C LYS A 157 -19.29 -11.47 -14.86
N ALA A 158 -18.28 -10.71 -14.52
CA ALA A 158 -18.43 -9.28 -14.26
C ALA A 158 -18.90 -8.56 -15.52
N THR A 159 -19.97 -7.78 -15.38
CA THR A 159 -20.51 -6.92 -16.44
C THR A 159 -19.81 -5.56 -16.44
N CYS A 160 -20.02 -4.77 -17.49
CA CYS A 160 -19.51 -3.42 -17.60
C CYS A 160 -19.85 -2.54 -16.36
N LEU A 161 -21.07 -2.67 -15.85
CA LEU A 161 -21.52 -1.93 -14.65
C LEU A 161 -20.71 -2.26 -13.40
N LEU A 162 -20.21 -3.48 -13.28
CA LEU A 162 -19.37 -3.87 -12.14
C LEU A 162 -17.96 -3.30 -12.26
N TYR A 163 -17.43 -3.13 -13.50
CA TYR A 163 -16.10 -2.54 -13.73
C TYR A 163 -16.12 -1.03 -13.75
N THR A 164 -17.24 -0.42 -14.16
CA THR A 164 -17.37 1.01 -14.39
C THR A 164 -18.18 1.72 -13.33
N SER A 165 -18.33 1.11 -12.14
CA SER A 165 -18.95 1.81 -11.02
C SER A 165 -18.17 3.09 -10.76
N PRO A 166 -18.74 4.29 -11.03
CA PRO A 166 -17.99 5.53 -10.93
C PRO A 166 -17.58 5.76 -9.48
N SER A 167 -16.28 5.93 -9.27
CA SER A 167 -15.77 6.44 -8.01
C SER A 167 -16.16 7.92 -7.89
N PRO A 168 -16.51 8.42 -6.69
CA PRO A 168 -16.69 9.85 -6.46
C PRO A 168 -15.44 10.70 -6.82
N ARG A 169 -14.28 10.06 -7.01
CA ARG A 169 -13.03 10.69 -7.49
C ARG A 169 -12.92 10.74 -9.02
N ASP A 170 -13.69 9.93 -9.73
CA ASP A 170 -13.70 10.00 -11.18
C ASP A 170 -14.46 11.28 -11.56
N GLY A 171 -13.76 12.30 -12.02
CA GLY A 171 -14.25 13.67 -12.26
C GLY A 171 -15.46 13.79 -13.21
N LEU A 172 -16.02 12.68 -13.68
CA LEU A 172 -17.27 12.58 -14.42
C LEU A 172 -18.50 12.84 -13.54
N LEU A 173 -18.44 12.59 -12.23
CA LEU A 173 -19.54 12.87 -11.31
C LEU A 173 -19.59 14.32 -10.84
N SER A 174 -18.53 15.11 -11.05
CA SER A 174 -18.53 16.54 -10.79
C SER A 174 -19.29 17.34 -11.86
N ARG A 175 -19.76 16.71 -12.92
CA ARG A 175 -20.55 17.29 -14.00
C ARG A 175 -22.02 16.82 -13.96
N MET A 176 -22.64 16.84 -12.80
CA MET A 176 -24.10 16.89 -12.79
C MET A 176 -24.50 18.25 -13.38
N PRO A 177 -25.30 18.31 -14.46
CA PRO A 177 -25.85 19.55 -14.90
C PRO A 177 -26.66 20.12 -13.73
N SER A 178 -26.34 21.36 -13.34
CA SER A 178 -27.22 22.14 -12.49
C SER A 178 -28.56 22.16 -13.21
N SER A 179 -29.54 21.44 -12.69
CA SER A 179 -30.92 21.55 -13.15
C SER A 179 -31.31 23.01 -13.05
N ALA A 180 -31.62 23.58 -14.20
CA ALA A 180 -32.29 24.88 -14.31
C ALA A 180 -33.65 24.85 -13.61
#